data_2a6b7361428c2e5217c84d4af3de9018
#
_entry.id   2a6b7361428c2e5217c84d4af3de9018
#
_cell.length_a   1.000
_cell.length_b   1.000
_cell.length_c   1.000
_cell.angle_alpha   90.00
_cell.angle_beta   90.00
_cell.angle_gamma   90.00
#
_symmetry.space_group_name_H-M   'P 1'
#
loop_
_entity.id
_entity.type
_entity.pdbx_description
1 polymer ?
#
loop_
_entity_poly.entity_id
_entity_poly.type
_entity_poly.pdbx_seq_one_letter_code
_entity_poly.pdbx_strand_id
1 'polypeptide(L)'
;IFFLFSFPLISPVHSVPFISKKKEIEIGRSGDKQIVLQFGIYQDKSLQLYVNTIGQKLVSKLSNKEFRKFHFKLVDSSEINAFALPGGYVYVTRGLLAALNNESELASVIGHEIAHVTLHHGAKLMIRSIGAQIFSLGGVLASPKNAGKWLAISTALFQQINMGYGREAELESDSQGMLNSTEAGYRPIAMVNFLKNLRKQEVMSGQAYHGFQASHPETKERIVKAGTFALSLSRKYTASIFNKNIYLQKLKGLVYGGRKHLKDKNKYKSKYLDIYKVQKEDTLKSISNKIYKDDRHSYEIATINGIKESVTLNPGRILKIIRDGVYK
;
A
#
# COMPACT_ATOMS: atom_id res chain seq x y z
N ILE A 1 -35.95 -55.64 25.56
CA ILE A 1 -35.87 -54.35 24.87
C ILE A 1 -34.74 -53.56 25.51
N PHE A 2 -33.53 -53.59 24.85
CA PHE A 2 -32.40 -52.80 25.29
C PHE A 2 -32.40 -51.47 24.49
N PHE A 3 -32.59 -50.34 25.14
CA PHE A 3 -32.39 -49.03 24.59
C PHE A 3 -30.90 -48.67 24.63
N LEU A 4 -30.23 -48.65 23.48
CA LEU A 4 -28.90 -48.08 23.30
C LEU A 4 -29.05 -46.56 23.21
N PHE A 5 -28.65 -45.84 24.27
CA PHE A 5 -28.45 -44.41 24.23
C PHE A 5 -27.14 -44.13 23.50
N SER A 6 -27.25 -43.67 22.25
CA SER A 6 -26.13 -43.09 21.50
C SER A 6 -25.87 -41.69 22.02
N PHE A 7 -24.76 -41.48 22.74
CA PHE A 7 -24.24 -40.17 23.04
C PHE A 7 -23.61 -39.58 21.77
N PRO A 8 -23.97 -38.33 21.39
CA PRO A 8 -23.27 -37.66 20.32
C PRO A 8 -21.83 -37.36 20.79
N LEU A 9 -20.85 -37.86 20.05
CA LEU A 9 -19.46 -37.47 20.15
C LEU A 9 -19.38 -35.95 19.85
N ILE A 10 -19.31 -35.11 20.88
CA ILE A 10 -18.98 -33.70 20.73
C ILE A 10 -17.54 -33.68 20.29
N SER A 11 -17.31 -33.47 18.99
CA SER A 11 -16.00 -33.19 18.45
C SER A 11 -15.44 -31.96 19.18
N PRO A 12 -14.20 -32.00 19.69
CA PRO A 12 -13.61 -30.82 20.32
C PRO A 12 -13.57 -29.70 19.31
N VAL A 13 -14.29 -28.62 19.58
CA VAL A 13 -14.12 -27.36 18.85
C VAL A 13 -12.67 -26.96 19.04
N HIS A 14 -11.86 -27.19 18.04
CA HIS A 14 -10.49 -26.70 18.02
C HIS A 14 -10.58 -25.17 18.05
N SER A 15 -10.35 -24.58 19.22
CA SER A 15 -10.21 -23.15 19.35
C SER A 15 -9.09 -22.71 18.40
N VAL A 16 -9.42 -21.93 17.39
CA VAL A 16 -8.41 -21.34 16.48
C VAL A 16 -7.44 -20.56 17.37
N PRO A 17 -6.15 -20.90 17.33
CA PRO A 17 -5.16 -20.23 18.19
C PRO A 17 -5.20 -18.73 17.92
N PHE A 18 -5.38 -17.94 18.97
CA PHE A 18 -5.47 -16.48 18.91
C PHE A 18 -4.12 -15.87 19.29
N ILE A 19 -3.59 -14.98 18.44
CA ILE A 19 -2.42 -14.18 18.79
C ILE A 19 -2.91 -12.96 19.57
N SER A 20 -2.46 -12.80 20.81
CA SER A 20 -2.85 -11.64 21.60
C SER A 20 -2.32 -10.34 20.98
N LYS A 21 -3.06 -9.25 21.14
CA LYS A 21 -2.68 -7.91 20.70
C LYS A 21 -1.26 -7.51 21.16
N LYS A 22 -0.89 -7.85 22.41
CA LYS A 22 0.47 -7.58 22.90
C LYS A 22 1.53 -8.27 22.05
N LYS A 23 1.30 -9.53 21.67
CA LYS A 23 2.18 -10.29 20.78
C LYS A 23 2.21 -9.71 19.38
N GLU A 24 1.08 -9.28 18.81
CA GLU A 24 1.06 -8.58 17.52
C GLU A 24 1.92 -7.32 17.54
N ILE A 25 1.84 -6.51 18.58
CA ILE A 25 2.67 -5.30 18.73
C ILE A 25 4.16 -5.66 18.84
N GLU A 26 4.51 -6.73 19.56
CA GLU A 26 5.90 -7.20 19.68
C GLU A 26 6.46 -7.70 18.34
N ILE A 27 5.66 -8.46 17.58
CA ILE A 27 6.00 -8.92 16.21
C ILE A 27 6.23 -7.72 15.30
N GLY A 28 5.29 -6.78 15.27
CA GLY A 28 5.40 -5.57 14.46
C GLY A 28 6.62 -4.73 14.81
N ARG A 29 6.89 -4.53 16.11
CA ARG A 29 8.09 -3.80 16.59
C ARG A 29 9.40 -4.47 16.18
N SER A 30 9.45 -5.80 16.22
CA SER A 30 10.63 -6.54 15.79
C SER A 30 10.80 -6.44 14.27
N GLY A 31 9.70 -6.64 13.52
CA GLY A 31 9.70 -6.54 12.07
C GLY A 31 10.03 -5.13 11.56
N ASP A 32 9.58 -4.09 12.27
CA ASP A 32 9.88 -2.69 11.94
C ASP A 32 11.38 -2.40 11.80
N LYS A 33 12.19 -2.95 12.70
CA LYS A 33 13.66 -2.82 12.63
C LYS A 33 14.22 -3.43 11.35
N GLN A 34 13.67 -4.59 10.94
CA GLN A 34 14.11 -5.29 9.72
C GLN A 34 13.72 -4.50 8.47
N ILE A 35 12.49 -4.01 8.41
CA ILE A 35 12.01 -3.20 7.28
C ILE A 35 12.88 -1.96 7.12
N VAL A 36 13.18 -1.26 8.22
CA VAL A 36 14.05 -0.07 8.17
C VAL A 36 15.47 -0.41 7.75
N LEU A 37 16.02 -1.54 8.18
CA LEU A 37 17.35 -2.00 7.75
C LEU A 37 17.36 -2.40 6.26
N GLN A 38 16.30 -3.06 5.79
CA GLN A 38 16.21 -3.59 4.42
C GLN A 38 15.96 -2.49 3.38
N PHE A 39 15.02 -1.59 3.64
CA PHE A 39 14.57 -0.58 2.68
C PHE A 39 15.18 0.80 2.92
N GLY A 40 15.54 1.13 4.16
CA GLY A 40 15.86 2.48 4.59
C GLY A 40 14.60 3.37 4.69
N ILE A 41 14.71 4.45 5.44
CA ILE A 41 13.68 5.51 5.46
C ILE A 41 14.01 6.49 4.32
N TYR A 42 13.01 6.85 3.51
CA TYR A 42 13.18 7.88 2.49
C TYR A 42 13.43 9.24 3.15
N GLN A 43 14.54 9.89 2.80
CA GLN A 43 15.09 11.06 3.49
C GLN A 43 14.43 12.38 3.03
N ASP A 44 13.10 12.42 3.08
CA ASP A 44 12.29 13.62 2.86
C ASP A 44 11.31 13.79 4.02
N LYS A 45 11.63 14.72 4.92
CA LYS A 45 10.83 14.98 6.11
C LYS A 45 9.41 15.48 5.78
N SER A 46 9.23 16.22 4.69
CA SER A 46 7.93 16.76 4.27
C SER A 46 7.02 15.63 3.78
N LEU A 47 7.54 14.75 2.94
CA LEU A 47 6.79 13.57 2.46
C LEU A 47 6.53 12.57 3.58
N GLN A 48 7.50 12.36 4.48
CA GLN A 48 7.31 11.50 5.65
C GLN A 48 6.16 12.01 6.54
N LEU A 49 6.17 13.34 6.84
CA LEU A 49 5.09 13.97 7.61
C LEU A 49 3.75 13.89 6.89
N TYR A 50 3.73 14.07 5.57
CA TYR A 50 2.54 14.02 4.75
C TYR A 50 1.86 12.63 4.80
N VAL A 51 2.62 11.57 4.58
CA VAL A 51 2.14 10.18 4.70
C VAL A 51 1.60 9.92 6.11
N ASN A 52 2.36 10.32 7.14
CA ASN A 52 1.92 10.16 8.53
C ASN A 52 0.62 10.94 8.82
N THR A 53 0.50 12.18 8.35
CA THR A 53 -0.70 13.00 8.58
C THR A 53 -1.94 12.38 7.99
N ILE A 54 -1.87 11.86 6.76
CA ILE A 54 -2.97 11.14 6.12
C ILE A 54 -3.33 9.89 6.94
N GLY A 55 -2.33 9.08 7.30
CA GLY A 55 -2.54 7.87 8.09
C GLY A 55 -3.20 8.15 9.43
N GLN A 56 -2.72 9.15 10.19
CA GLN A 56 -3.30 9.51 11.49
C GLN A 56 -4.74 10.04 11.35
N LYS A 57 -5.03 10.78 10.26
CA LYS A 57 -6.39 11.22 9.94
C LYS A 57 -7.33 10.03 9.74
N LEU A 58 -6.90 8.99 9.02
CA LEU A 58 -7.69 7.76 8.84
C LEU A 58 -7.90 7.03 10.17
N VAL A 59 -6.83 6.88 10.96
CA VAL A 59 -6.90 6.24 12.29
C VAL A 59 -7.88 6.97 13.22
N SER A 60 -7.97 8.29 13.15
CA SER A 60 -8.91 9.08 13.96
C SER A 60 -10.38 8.76 13.70
N LYS A 61 -10.70 8.16 12.53
CA LYS A 61 -12.06 7.78 12.10
C LYS A 61 -12.39 6.32 12.37
N LEU A 62 -11.44 5.52 12.84
CA LEU A 62 -11.71 4.12 13.16
C LEU A 62 -12.73 4.01 14.31
N SER A 63 -13.79 3.25 14.09
CA SER A 63 -14.78 2.91 15.13
C SER A 63 -14.16 1.95 16.16
N ASN A 64 -13.40 0.96 15.72
CA ASN A 64 -12.65 0.06 16.57
C ASN A 64 -11.28 0.68 16.92
N LYS A 65 -11.10 1.03 18.21
CA LYS A 65 -9.86 1.61 18.73
C LYS A 65 -8.94 0.57 19.38
N GLU A 66 -9.03 -0.66 18.97
CA GLU A 66 -8.22 -1.74 19.54
C GLU A 66 -6.72 -1.43 19.38
N PHE A 67 -6.28 -1.06 18.17
CA PHE A 67 -4.95 -0.50 17.97
C PHE A 67 -5.02 1.02 18.05
N ARG A 68 -4.50 1.58 19.14
CA ARG A 68 -4.50 3.04 19.37
C ARG A 68 -3.30 3.75 18.76
N LYS A 69 -2.23 3.00 18.43
CA LYS A 69 -0.99 3.56 17.90
C LYS A 69 -0.70 2.95 16.56
N PHE A 70 -0.65 3.79 15.54
CA PHE A 70 -0.18 3.45 14.22
C PHE A 70 1.10 4.22 13.90
N HIS A 71 2.00 3.56 13.17
CA HIS A 71 3.27 4.10 12.74
C HIS A 71 3.33 4.05 11.22
N PHE A 72 3.34 5.20 10.57
CA PHE A 72 3.38 5.33 9.12
C PHE A 72 4.79 5.71 8.68
N LYS A 73 5.40 4.93 7.81
CA LYS A 73 6.77 5.14 7.33
C LYS A 73 6.81 5.15 5.81
N LEU A 74 7.46 6.16 5.26
CA LEU A 74 7.84 6.21 3.85
C LEU A 74 9.23 5.59 3.71
N VAL A 75 9.30 4.45 3.00
CA VAL A 75 10.56 3.69 2.81
C VAL A 75 11.16 3.93 1.42
N ASP A 76 12.50 3.83 1.34
CA ASP A 76 13.26 4.11 0.12
C ASP A 76 13.32 2.87 -0.79
N SER A 77 12.16 2.53 -1.37
CA SER A 77 12.05 1.50 -2.40
C SER A 77 11.39 2.07 -3.65
N SER A 78 11.90 1.70 -4.83
CA SER A 78 11.31 2.05 -6.12
C SER A 78 10.13 1.16 -6.51
N GLU A 79 9.92 0.05 -5.81
CA GLU A 79 8.76 -0.81 -6.02
C GLU A 79 7.46 -0.06 -5.73
N ILE A 80 6.44 -0.30 -6.54
CA ILE A 80 5.09 0.19 -6.27
C ILE A 80 4.50 -0.71 -5.20
N ASN A 81 4.61 -0.34 -3.92
CA ASN A 81 4.13 -1.18 -2.81
C ASN A 81 3.73 -0.36 -1.58
N ALA A 82 2.79 -0.91 -0.82
CA ALA A 82 2.51 -0.62 0.57
C ALA A 82 2.27 -1.93 1.29
N PHE A 83 2.51 -1.98 2.58
CA PHE A 83 2.25 -3.16 3.38
C PHE A 83 2.16 -2.80 4.86
N ALA A 84 1.49 -3.67 5.62
CA ALA A 84 1.37 -3.51 7.06
C ALA A 84 1.91 -4.73 7.82
N LEU A 85 2.59 -4.48 8.94
CA LEU A 85 2.88 -5.49 9.93
C LEU A 85 1.86 -5.43 11.06
N PRO A 86 1.61 -6.53 11.78
CA PRO A 86 0.76 -6.53 12.96
C PRO A 86 1.14 -5.45 13.96
N GLY A 87 0.19 -5.00 14.78
CA GLY A 87 0.45 -4.01 15.82
C GLY A 87 0.50 -2.56 15.34
N GLY A 88 0.12 -2.27 14.08
CA GLY A 88 -0.08 -0.91 13.61
C GLY A 88 1.10 -0.28 12.87
N TYR A 89 1.99 -1.06 12.29
CA TYR A 89 3.11 -0.57 11.49
C TYR A 89 2.75 -0.63 10.01
N VAL A 90 2.65 0.53 9.35
CA VAL A 90 2.27 0.69 7.94
C VAL A 90 3.39 1.35 7.17
N TYR A 91 3.73 0.79 6.02
CA TYR A 91 4.80 1.25 5.17
C TYR A 91 4.26 1.61 3.79
N VAL A 92 4.75 2.72 3.27
CA VAL A 92 4.50 3.20 1.91
C VAL A 92 5.85 3.33 1.23
N THR A 93 6.00 2.80 0.03
CA THR A 93 7.23 2.98 -0.74
C THR A 93 7.18 4.30 -1.52
N ARG A 94 8.35 4.88 -1.82
CA ARG A 94 8.39 6.05 -2.71
C ARG A 94 7.94 5.72 -4.14
N GLY A 95 8.11 4.46 -4.56
CA GLY A 95 7.59 3.97 -5.84
C GLY A 95 6.07 4.03 -5.91
N LEU A 96 5.38 3.67 -4.82
CA LEU A 96 3.92 3.83 -4.74
C LEU A 96 3.52 5.30 -4.81
N LEU A 97 4.17 6.20 -4.06
CA LEU A 97 3.87 7.64 -4.18
C LEU A 97 4.02 8.12 -5.62
N ALA A 98 5.06 7.69 -6.34
CA ALA A 98 5.25 8.04 -7.74
C ALA A 98 4.10 7.54 -8.65
N ALA A 99 3.55 6.37 -8.34
CA ALA A 99 2.49 5.73 -9.10
C ALA A 99 1.12 6.39 -8.92
N LEU A 100 0.80 6.84 -7.70
CA LEU A 100 -0.49 7.46 -7.36
C LEU A 100 -0.65 8.84 -8.00
N ASN A 101 -1.90 9.29 -8.19
CA ASN A 101 -2.22 10.52 -8.91
C ASN A 101 -2.91 11.59 -8.08
N ASN A 102 -3.31 11.28 -6.85
CA ASN A 102 -3.96 12.22 -5.94
C ASN A 102 -3.93 11.70 -4.50
N GLU A 103 -4.21 12.58 -3.54
CA GLU A 103 -4.21 12.25 -2.11
C GLU A 103 -5.26 11.20 -1.74
N SER A 104 -6.43 11.20 -2.43
CA SER A 104 -7.46 10.19 -2.16
C SER A 104 -7.01 8.77 -2.52
N GLU A 105 -6.21 8.61 -3.58
CA GLU A 105 -5.62 7.30 -3.90
C GLU A 105 -4.66 6.86 -2.80
N LEU A 106 -3.80 7.76 -2.31
CA LEU A 106 -2.90 7.47 -1.18
C LEU A 106 -3.68 7.12 0.09
N ALA A 107 -4.72 7.89 0.40
CA ALA A 107 -5.57 7.62 1.54
C ALA A 107 -6.30 6.27 1.43
N SER A 108 -6.74 5.89 0.22
CA SER A 108 -7.39 4.59 -0.02
C SER A 108 -6.43 3.42 0.22
N VAL A 109 -5.19 3.51 -0.27
CA VAL A 109 -4.17 2.47 -0.04
C VAL A 109 -3.78 2.41 1.43
N ILE A 110 -3.52 3.54 2.09
CA ILE A 110 -3.22 3.54 3.54
C ILE A 110 -4.41 2.98 4.34
N GLY A 111 -5.65 3.29 3.94
CA GLY A 111 -6.87 2.75 4.54
C GLY A 111 -6.97 1.23 4.40
N HIS A 112 -6.59 0.69 3.25
CA HIS A 112 -6.50 -0.74 2.99
C HIS A 112 -5.47 -1.42 3.91
N GLU A 113 -4.28 -0.83 4.08
CA GLU A 113 -3.27 -1.33 5.00
C GLU A 113 -3.70 -1.26 6.48
N ILE A 114 -4.36 -0.18 6.87
CA ILE A 114 -4.98 -0.07 8.20
C ILE A 114 -6.01 -1.17 8.42
N ALA A 115 -6.80 -1.52 7.38
CA ALA A 115 -7.79 -2.60 7.47
C ALA A 115 -7.12 -3.95 7.69
N HIS A 116 -6.01 -4.26 7.01
CA HIS A 116 -5.25 -5.49 7.29
C HIS A 116 -4.82 -5.60 8.76
N VAL A 117 -4.44 -4.49 9.39
CA VAL A 117 -4.10 -4.47 10.82
C VAL A 117 -5.34 -4.68 11.70
N THR A 118 -6.40 -3.88 11.47
CA THR A 118 -7.60 -3.88 12.32
C THR A 118 -8.44 -5.16 12.20
N LEU A 119 -8.31 -5.87 11.09
CA LEU A 119 -8.92 -7.18 10.83
C LEU A 119 -7.98 -8.35 11.17
N HIS A 120 -6.79 -8.07 11.71
CA HIS A 120 -5.79 -9.06 12.13
C HIS A 120 -5.33 -10.01 11.02
N HIS A 121 -5.31 -9.55 9.75
CA HIS A 121 -4.96 -10.42 8.62
C HIS A 121 -3.54 -10.96 8.72
N GLY A 122 -2.57 -10.15 9.17
CA GLY A 122 -1.20 -10.61 9.40
C GLY A 122 -1.10 -11.70 10.48
N ALA A 123 -1.86 -11.57 11.57
CA ALA A 123 -1.92 -12.59 12.62
C ALA A 123 -2.59 -13.87 12.12
N LYS A 124 -3.71 -13.75 11.38
CA LYS A 124 -4.39 -14.90 10.76
C LYS A 124 -3.49 -15.61 9.76
N LEU A 125 -2.76 -14.86 8.93
CA LEU A 125 -1.81 -15.41 7.96
C LEU A 125 -0.69 -16.16 8.66
N MET A 126 -0.15 -15.60 9.74
CA MET A 126 0.88 -16.23 10.55
C MET A 126 0.40 -17.57 11.15
N ILE A 127 -0.83 -17.62 11.69
CA ILE A 127 -1.43 -18.85 12.22
C ILE A 127 -1.55 -19.91 11.12
N ARG A 128 -1.99 -19.52 9.91
CA ARG A 128 -2.17 -20.44 8.79
C ARG A 128 -0.85 -20.98 8.23
N SER A 129 0.16 -20.13 8.07
CA SER A 129 1.39 -20.47 7.36
C SER A 129 2.47 -21.11 8.25
N ILE A 130 2.52 -20.73 9.52
CA ILE A 130 3.54 -21.19 10.44
C ILE A 130 3.01 -22.33 11.32
N GLY A 131 1.70 -22.57 11.29
CA GLY A 131 1.01 -23.74 11.86
C GLY A 131 1.32 -24.04 13.32
N ALA A 132 1.01 -25.25 13.74
CA ALA A 132 1.21 -25.76 15.10
C ALA A 132 2.68 -25.68 15.61
N GLN A 133 3.66 -25.56 14.72
CA GLN A 133 5.08 -25.48 15.11
C GLN A 133 5.40 -24.23 15.94
N ILE A 134 4.77 -23.07 15.63
CA ILE A 134 4.95 -21.86 16.48
C ILE A 134 4.15 -21.99 17.76
N PHE A 135 3.03 -22.70 17.75
CA PHE A 135 2.26 -22.93 18.99
C PHE A 135 2.95 -23.91 19.94
N SER A 136 3.67 -24.92 19.41
CA SER A 136 4.54 -25.76 20.25
C SER A 136 5.72 -24.98 20.83
N LEU A 137 6.12 -23.88 20.20
CA LEU A 137 7.07 -22.88 20.72
C LEU A 137 6.41 -21.85 21.66
N GLY A 138 5.10 -21.97 21.96
CA GLY A 138 4.34 -21.01 22.76
C GLY A 138 4.94 -20.71 24.13
N GLY A 139 5.55 -21.68 24.76
CA GLY A 139 6.37 -21.49 25.97
C GLY A 139 7.66 -20.71 25.73
N VAL A 140 8.18 -20.73 24.52
CA VAL A 140 9.42 -20.04 24.14
C VAL A 140 9.16 -18.57 23.77
N LEU A 141 7.96 -18.25 23.28
CA LEU A 141 7.57 -16.89 22.92
C LEU A 141 7.25 -16.00 24.14
N ALA A 142 7.06 -16.59 25.31
CA ALA A 142 6.76 -15.87 26.53
C ALA A 142 7.97 -15.20 27.18
N SER A 143 9.21 -15.48 26.71
CA SER A 143 10.42 -14.95 27.33
C SER A 143 11.00 -13.75 26.56
N PRO A 144 11.24 -12.60 27.22
CA PRO A 144 11.92 -11.44 26.63
C PRO A 144 13.35 -11.72 26.10
N LYS A 145 13.98 -12.82 26.57
CA LYS A 145 15.34 -13.20 26.18
C LYS A 145 15.47 -13.76 24.74
N ASN A 146 14.36 -13.87 24.00
CA ASN A 146 14.34 -14.51 22.67
C ASN A 146 14.26 -13.51 21.49
N ALA A 147 14.99 -12.39 21.55
CA ALA A 147 15.00 -11.37 20.48
C ALA A 147 15.29 -11.94 19.08
N GLY A 148 16.20 -12.92 18.98
CA GLY A 148 16.51 -13.60 17.71
C GLY A 148 15.34 -14.40 17.14
N LYS A 149 14.49 -14.99 17.98
CA LYS A 149 13.31 -15.74 17.53
C LYS A 149 12.20 -14.80 17.03
N TRP A 150 11.98 -13.68 17.69
CA TRP A 150 11.06 -12.64 17.21
C TRP A 150 11.48 -12.10 15.85
N LEU A 151 12.79 -11.98 15.65
CA LEU A 151 13.34 -11.56 14.40
C LEU A 151 13.02 -12.55 13.27
N ALA A 152 13.28 -13.85 13.50
CA ALA A 152 12.99 -14.90 12.53
C ALA A 152 11.48 -14.96 12.18
N ILE A 153 10.61 -14.85 13.19
CA ILE A 153 9.16 -14.83 13.03
C ILE A 153 8.73 -13.61 12.19
N SER A 154 9.24 -12.42 12.50
CA SER A 154 8.90 -11.21 11.77
C SER A 154 9.37 -11.26 10.32
N THR A 155 10.54 -11.84 10.05
CA THR A 155 11.07 -12.04 8.70
C THR A 155 10.21 -13.02 7.91
N ALA A 156 9.86 -14.16 8.51
CA ALA A 156 8.99 -15.14 7.88
C ALA A 156 7.59 -14.55 7.58
N LEU A 157 7.03 -13.80 8.53
CA LEU A 157 5.74 -13.12 8.33
C LEU A 157 5.82 -12.09 7.19
N PHE A 158 6.87 -11.28 7.12
CA PHE A 158 7.04 -10.33 6.05
C PHE A 158 7.14 -11.01 4.67
N GLN A 159 7.86 -12.14 4.59
CA GLN A 159 7.88 -12.95 3.36
C GLN A 159 6.49 -13.45 2.99
N GLN A 160 5.71 -13.93 3.96
CA GLN A 160 4.33 -14.40 3.72
C GLN A 160 3.40 -13.25 3.29
N ILE A 161 3.51 -12.07 3.89
CA ILE A 161 2.75 -10.88 3.47
C ILE A 161 3.04 -10.56 2.00
N ASN A 162 4.30 -10.62 1.60
CA ASN A 162 4.69 -10.40 0.20
C ASN A 162 4.19 -11.48 -0.78
N MET A 163 3.75 -12.64 -0.28
CA MET A 163 3.09 -13.69 -1.08
C MET A 163 1.57 -13.52 -1.17
N GLY A 164 1.01 -12.57 -0.44
CA GLY A 164 -0.40 -12.20 -0.46
C GLY A 164 -1.23 -12.78 0.69
N TYR A 165 -2.27 -12.03 1.06
CA TYR A 165 -3.18 -12.38 2.16
C TYR A 165 -4.30 -13.36 1.77
N GLY A 166 -4.58 -13.48 0.48
CA GLY A 166 -5.69 -14.24 -0.06
C GLY A 166 -6.95 -13.39 -0.31
N ARG A 167 -7.77 -13.89 -1.23
CA ARG A 167 -8.89 -13.14 -1.85
C ARG A 167 -9.86 -12.52 -0.84
N GLU A 168 -10.29 -13.28 0.17
CA GLU A 168 -11.26 -12.78 1.14
C GLU A 168 -10.71 -11.61 1.96
N ALA A 169 -9.48 -11.74 2.44
CA ALA A 169 -8.80 -10.69 3.19
C ALA A 169 -8.62 -9.41 2.36
N GLU A 170 -8.34 -9.55 1.06
CA GLU A 170 -8.25 -8.41 0.15
C GLU A 170 -9.60 -7.69 -0.03
N LEU A 171 -10.70 -8.43 -0.20
CA LEU A 171 -12.05 -7.87 -0.34
C LEU A 171 -12.53 -7.20 0.95
N GLU A 172 -12.21 -7.78 2.11
CA GLU A 172 -12.50 -7.19 3.42
C GLU A 172 -11.71 -5.88 3.61
N SER A 173 -10.41 -5.90 3.25
CA SER A 173 -9.54 -4.72 3.38
C SER A 173 -9.92 -3.61 2.40
N ASP A 174 -10.33 -3.94 1.17
CA ASP A 174 -10.88 -2.97 0.23
C ASP A 174 -12.13 -2.29 0.80
N SER A 175 -13.07 -3.08 1.30
CA SER A 175 -14.33 -2.56 1.83
C SER A 175 -14.12 -1.69 3.07
N GLN A 176 -13.37 -2.19 4.04
CA GLN A 176 -13.12 -1.47 5.29
C GLN A 176 -12.24 -0.24 5.06
N GLY A 177 -11.20 -0.36 4.22
CA GLY A 177 -10.31 0.75 3.88
C GLY A 177 -11.03 1.87 3.11
N MET A 178 -11.91 1.51 2.17
CA MET A 178 -12.77 2.47 1.46
C MET A 178 -13.73 3.19 2.41
N LEU A 179 -14.37 2.47 3.34
CA LEU A 179 -15.24 3.07 4.35
C LEU A 179 -14.45 4.08 5.21
N ASN A 180 -13.34 3.66 5.81
CA ASN A 180 -12.52 4.51 6.68
C ASN A 180 -12.00 5.77 5.95
N SER A 181 -11.55 5.61 4.70
CA SER A 181 -11.09 6.76 3.90
C SER A 181 -12.22 7.70 3.54
N THR A 182 -13.42 7.18 3.26
CA THR A 182 -14.60 7.99 2.96
C THR A 182 -15.08 8.76 4.20
N GLU A 183 -15.10 8.15 5.37
CA GLU A 183 -15.42 8.82 6.63
C GLU A 183 -14.40 9.90 7.01
N ALA A 184 -13.15 9.76 6.55
CA ALA A 184 -12.14 10.79 6.63
C ALA A 184 -12.28 11.89 5.56
N GLY A 185 -13.32 11.81 4.70
CA GLY A 185 -13.66 12.80 3.67
C GLY A 185 -13.01 12.56 2.31
N TYR A 186 -12.29 11.47 2.08
CA TYR A 186 -11.67 11.14 0.80
C TYR A 186 -12.67 10.47 -0.17
N ARG A 187 -12.55 10.77 -1.46
CA ARG A 187 -13.47 10.23 -2.48
C ARG A 187 -13.35 8.71 -2.60
N PRO A 188 -14.45 7.94 -2.44
CA PRO A 188 -14.41 6.48 -2.47
C PRO A 188 -14.00 5.90 -3.83
N ILE A 189 -14.25 6.60 -4.93
CA ILE A 189 -13.84 6.18 -6.28
C ILE A 189 -12.31 6.07 -6.45
N ALA A 190 -11.55 6.65 -5.54
CA ALA A 190 -10.09 6.68 -5.63
C ALA A 190 -9.46 5.27 -5.60
N MET A 191 -9.99 4.35 -4.79
CA MET A 191 -9.55 2.95 -4.75
C MET A 191 -9.74 2.26 -6.11
N VAL A 192 -10.89 2.46 -6.73
CA VAL A 192 -11.18 1.90 -8.07
C VAL A 192 -10.19 2.42 -9.12
N ASN A 193 -9.90 3.72 -9.08
CA ASN A 193 -8.94 4.34 -9.99
C ASN A 193 -7.53 3.81 -9.77
N PHE A 194 -7.11 3.66 -8.51
CA PHE A 194 -5.84 3.06 -8.15
C PHE A 194 -5.71 1.65 -8.71
N LEU A 195 -6.67 0.76 -8.43
CA LEU A 195 -6.65 -0.64 -8.90
C LEU A 195 -6.58 -0.72 -10.44
N LYS A 196 -7.35 0.13 -11.15
CA LYS A 196 -7.32 0.18 -12.62
C LYS A 196 -5.99 0.68 -13.19
N ASN A 197 -5.34 1.63 -12.52
CA ASN A 197 -4.10 2.25 -12.98
C ASN A 197 -2.87 1.40 -12.62
N LEU A 198 -2.90 0.73 -11.48
CA LEU A 198 -1.81 -0.13 -11.00
C LEU A 198 -1.38 -1.14 -12.06
N ARG A 199 -2.34 -1.89 -12.62
CA ARG A 199 -2.08 -2.89 -13.65
C ARG A 199 -1.38 -2.32 -14.89
N LYS A 200 -1.75 -1.09 -15.31
CA LYS A 200 -1.12 -0.44 -16.47
C LYS A 200 0.33 -0.06 -16.20
N GLN A 201 0.61 0.41 -15.00
CA GLN A 201 1.96 0.85 -14.60
C GLN A 201 2.91 -0.31 -14.42
N GLU A 202 2.46 -1.43 -13.89
CA GLU A 202 3.26 -2.64 -13.73
C GLU A 202 3.65 -3.25 -15.07
N VAL A 203 2.70 -3.32 -16.02
CA VAL A 203 3.00 -3.76 -17.39
C VAL A 203 4.06 -2.87 -18.05
N MET A 204 3.99 -1.55 -17.84
CA MET A 204 4.94 -0.61 -18.42
C MET A 204 6.33 -0.68 -17.79
N SER A 205 6.40 -0.90 -16.49
CA SER A 205 7.67 -0.99 -15.76
C SER A 205 8.41 -2.31 -15.97
N GLY A 206 7.81 -3.28 -16.65
CA GLY A 206 8.33 -4.64 -16.79
C GLY A 206 8.35 -5.42 -15.47
N GLN A 207 7.73 -4.89 -14.43
CA GLN A 207 7.63 -5.47 -13.09
C GLN A 207 6.34 -6.31 -12.92
N ALA A 208 5.97 -7.09 -13.95
CA ALA A 208 4.86 -7.99 -13.82
C ALA A 208 5.06 -8.91 -12.59
N TYR A 209 4.14 -8.85 -11.64
CA TYR A 209 4.11 -9.64 -10.41
C TYR A 209 5.12 -9.30 -9.29
N HIS A 210 5.70 -8.11 -9.27
CA HIS A 210 6.52 -7.65 -8.14
C HIS A 210 5.92 -6.39 -7.54
N GLY A 211 5.91 -6.28 -6.20
CA GLY A 211 5.35 -5.14 -5.49
C GLY A 211 3.91 -5.35 -5.03
N PHE A 212 3.05 -4.34 -5.17
CA PHE A 212 1.69 -4.35 -4.62
C PHE A 212 0.82 -5.49 -5.15
N GLN A 213 0.90 -5.84 -6.43
CA GLN A 213 0.13 -6.97 -6.98
C GLN A 213 0.58 -8.34 -6.47
N ALA A 214 1.85 -8.51 -6.06
CA ALA A 214 2.31 -9.76 -5.47
C ALA A 214 1.73 -9.96 -4.08
N SER A 215 1.71 -8.90 -3.26
CA SER A 215 1.15 -8.93 -1.90
C SER A 215 -0.38 -8.75 -1.87
N HIS A 216 -0.95 -8.05 -2.84
CA HIS A 216 -2.38 -7.70 -2.96
C HIS A 216 -2.88 -7.94 -4.39
N PRO A 217 -3.05 -9.21 -4.82
CA PRO A 217 -3.41 -9.51 -6.20
C PRO A 217 -4.65 -8.75 -6.67
N GLU A 218 -4.50 -8.00 -7.76
CA GLU A 218 -5.61 -7.34 -8.42
C GLU A 218 -6.46 -8.39 -9.14
N THR A 219 -7.75 -8.34 -8.94
CA THR A 219 -8.71 -9.17 -9.66
C THR A 219 -9.80 -8.30 -10.27
N LYS A 220 -10.38 -8.75 -11.39
CA LYS A 220 -11.57 -8.07 -11.94
C LYS A 220 -12.68 -7.96 -10.91
N GLU A 221 -12.79 -8.94 -10.01
CA GLU A 221 -13.77 -8.95 -8.93
C GLU A 221 -13.54 -7.81 -7.94
N ARG A 222 -12.29 -7.55 -7.52
CA ARG A 222 -11.95 -6.42 -6.63
C ARG A 222 -12.39 -5.10 -7.24
N ILE A 223 -12.06 -4.85 -8.53
CA ILE A 223 -12.47 -3.62 -9.23
C ILE A 223 -13.99 -3.49 -9.28
N VAL A 224 -14.72 -4.57 -9.59
CA VAL A 224 -16.20 -4.53 -9.67
C VAL A 224 -16.82 -4.27 -8.31
N LYS A 225 -16.40 -5.00 -7.27
CA LYS A 225 -16.91 -4.84 -5.90
C LYS A 225 -16.57 -3.46 -5.33
N ALA A 226 -15.33 -3.01 -5.50
CA ALA A 226 -14.93 -1.66 -5.11
C ALA A 226 -15.75 -0.58 -5.85
N GLY A 227 -16.05 -0.78 -7.13
CA GLY A 227 -16.89 0.13 -7.92
C GLY A 227 -18.31 0.22 -7.38
N THR A 228 -18.95 -0.90 -7.13
CA THR A 228 -20.31 -0.95 -6.53
C THR A 228 -20.32 -0.31 -5.15
N PHE A 229 -19.33 -0.62 -4.32
CA PHE A 229 -19.24 -0.06 -2.98
C PHE A 229 -18.93 1.44 -2.99
N ALA A 230 -18.10 1.92 -3.91
CA ALA A 230 -17.85 3.36 -4.10
C ALA A 230 -19.12 4.14 -4.42
N LEU A 231 -20.01 3.58 -5.26
CA LEU A 231 -21.32 4.19 -5.56
C LEU A 231 -22.20 4.25 -4.30
N SER A 232 -22.25 3.20 -3.52
CA SER A 232 -23.01 3.16 -2.25
C SER A 232 -22.48 4.22 -1.26
N LEU A 233 -21.15 4.29 -1.07
CA LEU A 233 -20.52 5.27 -0.20
C LEU A 233 -20.75 6.71 -0.68
N SER A 234 -20.68 6.96 -1.98
CA SER A 234 -20.94 8.30 -2.56
C SER A 234 -22.37 8.79 -2.37
N ARG A 235 -23.33 7.87 -2.21
CA ARG A 235 -24.73 8.23 -1.87
C ARG A 235 -24.90 8.54 -0.39
N LYS A 236 -24.12 7.89 0.47
CA LYS A 236 -24.25 7.99 1.93
C LYS A 236 -23.39 9.13 2.52
N TYR A 237 -22.23 9.41 1.95
CA TYR A 237 -21.25 10.34 2.49
C TYR A 237 -20.93 11.47 1.52
N THR A 238 -20.84 12.69 2.02
CA THR A 238 -20.30 13.83 1.28
C THR A 238 -18.76 13.83 1.41
N ALA A 239 -18.09 13.07 0.54
CA ALA A 239 -16.65 12.95 0.55
C ALA A 239 -16.07 13.61 -0.72
N SER A 240 -15.39 14.75 -0.56
CA SER A 240 -14.96 15.62 -1.65
C SER A 240 -13.45 15.76 -1.79
N ILE A 241 -12.65 15.35 -0.79
CA ILE A 241 -11.20 15.49 -0.81
C ILE A 241 -10.63 14.67 -1.96
N PHE A 242 -9.93 15.35 -2.86
CA PHE A 242 -9.22 14.75 -3.98
C PHE A 242 -7.76 15.19 -4.00
N ASN A 243 -7.52 16.48 -3.75
CA ASN A 243 -6.21 17.12 -3.56
C ASN A 243 -5.14 16.73 -4.60
N LYS A 244 -5.54 16.62 -5.90
CA LYS A 244 -4.63 16.19 -6.96
C LYS A 244 -3.43 17.11 -7.10
N ASN A 245 -3.66 18.42 -7.24
CA ASN A 245 -2.59 19.38 -7.48
C ASN A 245 -1.65 19.48 -6.29
N ILE A 246 -2.20 19.49 -5.07
CA ILE A 246 -1.41 19.52 -3.82
C ILE A 246 -0.52 18.27 -3.76
N TYR A 247 -1.10 17.10 -4.02
CA TYR A 247 -0.38 15.84 -4.04
C TYR A 247 0.78 15.87 -5.04
N LEU A 248 0.50 16.23 -6.29
CA LEU A 248 1.51 16.26 -7.35
C LEU A 248 2.65 17.24 -7.03
N GLN A 249 2.34 18.43 -6.50
CA GLN A 249 3.35 19.41 -6.10
C GLN A 249 4.28 18.87 -4.99
N LYS A 250 3.73 18.08 -4.05
CA LYS A 250 4.56 17.44 -3.01
C LYS A 250 5.53 16.41 -3.56
N LEU A 251 5.21 15.78 -4.71
CA LEU A 251 6.07 14.78 -5.33
C LEU A 251 7.20 15.38 -6.19
N LYS A 252 7.24 16.69 -6.37
CA LYS A 252 8.31 17.34 -7.15
C LYS A 252 9.66 17.05 -6.51
N GLY A 253 10.59 16.50 -7.29
CA GLY A 253 11.90 16.09 -6.82
C GLY A 253 11.98 14.67 -6.22
N LEU A 254 10.85 13.96 -6.11
CA LEU A 254 10.84 12.57 -5.66
C LEU A 254 11.74 11.71 -6.57
N VAL A 255 12.69 10.97 -5.99
CA VAL A 255 13.55 10.05 -6.73
C VAL A 255 12.71 8.98 -7.42
N TYR A 256 12.91 8.80 -8.72
CA TYR A 256 12.17 7.83 -9.55
C TYR A 256 13.07 6.68 -10.00
N GLY A 257 12.59 5.43 -9.89
CA GLY A 257 13.38 4.25 -10.23
C GLY A 257 14.63 4.07 -9.33
N GLY A 258 15.34 2.95 -9.44
CA GLY A 258 16.60 2.65 -8.73
C GLY A 258 16.56 2.80 -7.20
N ARG A 259 17.56 2.23 -6.52
CA ARG A 259 17.85 2.54 -5.10
C ARG A 259 18.90 3.65 -5.06
N LYS A 260 18.69 4.69 -4.24
CA LYS A 260 19.64 5.77 -4.02
C LYS A 260 21.01 5.27 -3.50
N HIS A 261 21.07 4.06 -2.94
CA HIS A 261 22.22 3.49 -2.25
C HIS A 261 22.93 2.33 -2.98
N LEU A 262 22.61 2.05 -4.25
CA LEU A 262 23.43 1.10 -5.00
C LEU A 262 24.80 1.73 -5.27
N LYS A 263 25.86 1.10 -4.77
CA LYS A 263 27.27 1.53 -4.89
C LYS A 263 27.75 1.64 -6.35
N ASP A 264 26.97 1.16 -7.31
CA ASP A 264 27.29 1.17 -8.74
C ASP A 264 26.79 2.49 -9.40
N LYS A 265 27.51 3.57 -9.10
CA LYS A 265 27.23 4.90 -9.65
C LYS A 265 27.24 4.99 -11.17
N ASN A 266 27.85 4.03 -11.86
CA ASN A 266 28.06 4.07 -13.31
C ASN A 266 26.95 3.41 -14.13
N LYS A 267 26.02 2.67 -13.53
CA LYS A 267 25.04 1.86 -14.27
C LYS A 267 23.63 2.44 -14.31
N TYR A 268 23.28 3.35 -13.40
CA TYR A 268 21.94 3.93 -13.33
C TYR A 268 22.00 5.45 -13.28
N LYS A 269 21.54 6.10 -14.36
CA LYS A 269 21.27 7.55 -14.30
C LYS A 269 20.14 7.77 -13.29
N SER A 270 20.40 8.62 -12.31
CA SER A 270 19.36 9.05 -11.36
C SER A 270 18.22 9.70 -12.13
N LYS A 271 16.98 9.43 -11.72
CA LYS A 271 15.79 10.07 -12.27
C LYS A 271 14.96 10.64 -11.13
N TYR A 272 14.18 11.67 -11.43
CA TYR A 272 13.25 12.27 -10.46
C TYR A 272 11.93 12.65 -11.13
N LEU A 273 10.87 12.75 -10.33
CA LEU A 273 9.61 13.33 -10.77
C LEU A 273 9.70 14.86 -10.79
N ASP A 274 9.30 15.41 -11.90
CA ASP A 274 9.07 16.85 -12.06
C ASP A 274 7.62 17.10 -12.45
N ILE A 275 7.20 18.34 -12.37
CA ILE A 275 5.82 18.77 -12.58
C ILE A 275 5.77 19.68 -13.81
N TYR A 276 4.96 19.28 -14.78
CA TYR A 276 4.69 20.06 -15.99
C TYR A 276 3.29 20.67 -15.93
N LYS A 277 3.18 21.97 -16.16
CA LYS A 277 1.90 22.67 -16.32
C LYS A 277 1.60 22.79 -17.81
N VAL A 278 0.54 22.12 -18.25
CA VAL A 278 0.09 22.09 -19.64
C VAL A 278 -0.15 23.50 -20.15
N GLN A 279 0.41 23.81 -21.33
CA GLN A 279 0.23 25.06 -22.05
C GLN A 279 -0.90 24.92 -23.08
N LYS A 280 -1.30 26.06 -23.67
CA LYS A 280 -2.25 26.05 -24.79
C LYS A 280 -1.68 25.22 -25.97
N GLU A 281 -2.50 24.40 -26.61
CA GLU A 281 -2.15 23.51 -27.73
C GLU A 281 -1.20 22.34 -27.39
N ASP A 282 -0.85 22.16 -26.12
CA ASP A 282 -0.05 20.99 -25.75
C ASP A 282 -0.83 19.68 -25.98
N THR A 283 -0.12 18.72 -26.56
CA THR A 283 -0.48 17.30 -26.61
C THR A 283 0.57 16.49 -25.86
N LEU A 284 0.27 15.25 -25.51
CA LEU A 284 1.28 14.39 -24.86
C LEU A 284 2.52 14.20 -25.75
N LYS A 285 2.36 14.12 -27.06
CA LYS A 285 3.48 14.05 -28.01
C LYS A 285 4.30 15.34 -28.01
N SER A 286 3.65 16.52 -28.07
CA SER A 286 4.37 17.79 -28.05
C SER A 286 5.12 18.01 -26.74
N ILE A 287 4.52 17.60 -25.60
CA ILE A 287 5.17 17.63 -24.27
C ILE A 287 6.37 16.68 -24.26
N SER A 288 6.22 15.45 -24.77
CA SER A 288 7.31 14.49 -24.89
C SER A 288 8.48 15.07 -25.69
N ASN A 289 8.21 15.64 -26.88
CA ASN A 289 9.24 16.29 -27.70
C ASN A 289 9.91 17.47 -26.99
N LYS A 290 9.16 18.30 -26.28
CA LYS A 290 9.71 19.42 -25.50
C LYS A 290 10.69 18.97 -24.43
N ILE A 291 10.38 17.87 -23.75
CA ILE A 291 11.11 17.41 -22.55
C ILE A 291 12.24 16.44 -22.90
N TYR A 292 11.95 15.45 -23.73
CA TYR A 292 12.86 14.33 -24.02
C TYR A 292 13.52 14.42 -25.41
N LYS A 293 13.10 15.36 -26.25
CA LYS A 293 13.47 15.45 -27.68
C LYS A 293 13.05 14.22 -28.50
N ASP A 294 11.99 13.55 -28.02
CA ASP A 294 11.46 12.31 -28.55
C ASP A 294 9.97 12.20 -28.21
N ASP A 295 9.11 11.81 -29.15
CA ASP A 295 7.67 11.69 -28.95
C ASP A 295 7.25 10.32 -28.36
N ARG A 296 8.15 9.34 -28.32
CA ARG A 296 7.92 7.98 -27.82
C ARG A 296 7.56 7.91 -26.36
N HIS A 297 7.89 8.94 -25.55
CA HIS A 297 7.55 9.01 -24.15
C HIS A 297 6.10 9.49 -23.86
N SER A 298 5.29 9.78 -24.91
CA SER A 298 3.89 10.18 -24.75
C SER A 298 3.08 9.14 -23.96
N TYR A 299 3.28 7.86 -24.26
CA TYR A 299 2.65 6.74 -23.55
C TYR A 299 3.09 6.64 -22.09
N GLU A 300 4.38 6.84 -21.79
CA GLU A 300 4.92 6.86 -20.43
C GLU A 300 4.27 8.00 -19.62
N ILE A 301 4.24 9.23 -20.20
CA ILE A 301 3.58 10.38 -19.57
C ILE A 301 2.09 10.08 -19.31
N ALA A 302 1.37 9.49 -20.26
CA ALA A 302 -0.04 9.10 -20.08
C ALA A 302 -0.20 8.13 -18.91
N THR A 303 0.62 7.09 -18.88
CA THR A 303 0.51 5.99 -17.93
C THR A 303 0.80 6.43 -16.49
N ILE A 304 1.90 7.16 -16.25
CA ILE A 304 2.22 7.64 -14.88
C ILE A 304 1.19 8.65 -14.36
N ASN A 305 0.44 9.31 -15.24
CA ASN A 305 -0.63 10.25 -14.90
C ASN A 305 -2.03 9.61 -14.86
N GLY A 306 -2.14 8.31 -15.11
CA GLY A 306 -3.42 7.59 -15.10
C GLY A 306 -4.41 8.07 -16.14
N ILE A 307 -3.93 8.55 -17.31
CA ILE A 307 -4.76 9.07 -18.40
C ILE A 307 -4.59 8.23 -19.67
N LYS A 308 -5.50 8.40 -20.63
CA LYS A 308 -5.36 7.80 -21.95
C LYS A 308 -4.40 8.63 -22.79
N GLU A 309 -3.63 8.00 -23.66
CA GLU A 309 -2.72 8.71 -24.56
C GLU A 309 -3.47 9.67 -25.51
N SER A 310 -4.70 9.30 -25.90
CA SER A 310 -5.58 10.10 -26.77
C SER A 310 -6.31 11.23 -26.05
N VAL A 311 -5.98 11.51 -24.75
CA VAL A 311 -6.70 12.54 -23.98
C VAL A 311 -6.39 13.95 -24.50
N THR A 312 -7.42 14.77 -24.64
CA THR A 312 -7.27 16.22 -24.83
C THR A 312 -6.80 16.86 -23.52
N LEU A 313 -5.71 17.61 -23.57
CA LEU A 313 -5.14 18.29 -22.43
C LEU A 313 -5.66 19.71 -22.31
N ASN A 314 -6.25 20.03 -21.15
CA ASN A 314 -6.65 21.39 -20.85
C ASN A 314 -5.45 22.21 -20.34
N PRO A 315 -5.26 23.45 -20.81
CA PRO A 315 -4.25 24.37 -20.27
C PRO A 315 -4.38 24.51 -18.76
N GLY A 316 -3.24 24.58 -18.07
CA GLY A 316 -3.18 24.65 -16.63
C GLY A 316 -3.26 23.30 -15.91
N ARG A 317 -3.61 22.21 -16.59
CA ARG A 317 -3.53 20.87 -16.03
C ARG A 317 -2.10 20.55 -15.60
N ILE A 318 -1.95 19.90 -14.44
CA ILE A 318 -0.65 19.49 -13.91
C ILE A 318 -0.43 18.01 -14.23
N LEU A 319 0.75 17.71 -14.77
CA LEU A 319 1.21 16.37 -15.12
C LEU A 319 2.53 16.05 -14.43
N LYS A 320 2.69 14.79 -14.00
CA LYS A 320 3.98 14.21 -13.63
C LYS A 320 4.79 13.97 -14.91
N ILE A 321 6.07 14.26 -14.85
CA ILE A 321 7.05 13.88 -15.87
C ILE A 321 8.28 13.32 -15.16
N ILE A 322 9.02 12.45 -15.86
CA ILE A 322 10.26 11.88 -15.34
C ILE A 322 11.42 12.63 -15.98
N ARG A 323 12.36 13.11 -15.17
CA ARG A 323 13.59 13.74 -15.67
C ARG A 323 14.81 12.95 -15.26
N ASP A 324 15.81 12.96 -16.12
CA ASP A 324 17.14 12.43 -15.80
C ASP A 324 17.88 13.41 -14.87
N GLY A 325 18.70 12.88 -13.98
CA GLY A 325 19.50 13.65 -13.04
C GLY A 325 18.98 13.63 -11.62
N VAL A 326 19.48 14.56 -10.82
CA VAL A 326 19.09 14.78 -9.42
C VAL A 326 18.40 16.13 -9.33
N TYR A 327 17.27 16.17 -8.67
CA TYR A 327 16.56 17.43 -8.40
C TYR A 327 17.40 18.30 -7.47
N LYS A 328 17.66 19.54 -7.89
CA LYS A 328 18.42 20.55 -7.14
C LYS A 328 17.50 21.50 -6.41
#